data_7f149e0752502e3a0ecfc2aa1781b1c1
#
_entry.id   7f149e0752502e3a0ecfc2aa1781b1c1
#
_cell.length_a   1.000
_cell.length_b   1.000
_cell.length_c   1.000
_cell.angle_alpha   90.00
_cell.angle_beta   90.00
_cell.angle_gamma   90.00
#
_symmetry.space_group_name_H-M   'P 1'
#
loop_
_entity.id
_entity.type
_entity.pdbx_description
1 polymer ?
#
loop_
_entity_poly.entity_id
_entity_poly.type
_entity_poly.pdbx_seq_one_letter_code
_entity_poly.pdbx_strand_id
1 'polypeptide(L)'
;PFCSAPGQAVTFPDAVFTAATSVCVTGLSTVVMAVQWSPIGKAVILCLIQIGGIGLIALANMIFISLRRKISLKNRRIIKESYNLDEMGGVVAVVRSVVKCVFLAEGIGAVLYAFCFVPEFGIKKGLVHAIFLAVSAFCNAGIDLFGETSLSVYVSNPLVNITTIGLIIVSGLGFIVWWDLWDKFRKVLRKELSPSRVFRV
;
A
#
# COMPACT_ATOMS: atom_id res chain seq x y z
N PRO A 1 23.58 -10.59 -4.54
CA PRO A 1 24.71 -9.98 -3.83
C PRO A 1 24.46 -8.52 -3.47
N PHE A 2 23.89 -7.67 -4.38
CA PHE A 2 23.69 -6.23 -4.13
C PHE A 2 22.57 -5.90 -3.13
N CYS A 3 21.61 -6.79 -2.95
CA CYS A 3 20.45 -6.59 -2.08
C CYS A 3 20.68 -7.13 -0.67
N SER A 4 21.63 -8.02 -0.43
CA SER A 4 21.95 -8.53 0.90
C SER A 4 22.79 -7.55 1.71
N ALA A 5 22.62 -7.54 3.04
CA ALA A 5 23.43 -6.73 3.93
C ALA A 5 24.89 -7.27 3.97
N PRO A 6 25.89 -6.42 4.24
CA PRO A 6 27.26 -6.84 4.36
C PRO A 6 27.41 -7.95 5.41
N GLY A 7 28.07 -9.05 5.04
CA GLY A 7 28.29 -10.20 5.94
C GLY A 7 27.09 -11.15 6.08
N GLN A 8 25.96 -10.88 5.43
CA GLN A 8 24.80 -11.76 5.43
C GLN A 8 24.72 -12.57 4.14
N ALA A 9 24.74 -13.90 4.27
CA ALA A 9 24.51 -14.80 3.15
C ALA A 9 23.01 -15.01 2.96
N VAL A 10 22.50 -14.61 1.80
CA VAL A 10 21.12 -14.89 1.39
C VAL A 10 21.14 -16.05 0.41
N THR A 11 20.42 -17.11 0.72
CA THR A 11 20.27 -18.23 -0.21
C THR A 11 19.33 -17.84 -1.35
N PHE A 12 19.47 -18.52 -2.49
CA PHE A 12 18.57 -18.28 -3.62
C PHE A 12 17.10 -18.54 -3.28
N PRO A 13 16.73 -19.63 -2.56
CA PRO A 13 15.35 -19.85 -2.10
C PRO A 13 14.82 -18.72 -1.21
N ASP A 14 15.62 -18.18 -0.28
CA ASP A 14 15.19 -17.08 0.57
C ASP A 14 14.92 -15.80 -0.23
N ALA A 15 15.74 -15.53 -1.24
CA ALA A 15 15.54 -14.38 -2.12
C ALA A 15 14.26 -14.52 -2.94
N VAL A 16 14.01 -15.71 -3.51
CA VAL A 16 12.79 -16.00 -4.27
C VAL A 16 11.56 -15.92 -3.35
N PHE A 17 11.63 -16.52 -2.17
CA PHE A 17 10.55 -16.48 -1.19
C PHE A 17 10.22 -15.03 -0.78
N THR A 18 11.25 -14.24 -0.47
CA THR A 18 11.07 -12.82 -0.10
C THR A 18 10.45 -12.01 -1.23
N ALA A 19 10.87 -12.23 -2.48
CA ALA A 19 10.28 -11.57 -3.64
C ALA A 19 8.81 -11.99 -3.83
N ALA A 20 8.51 -13.28 -3.74
CA ALA A 20 7.17 -13.82 -3.88
C ALA A 20 6.23 -13.29 -2.78
N THR A 21 6.64 -13.36 -1.50
CA THR A 21 5.83 -12.86 -0.38
C THR A 21 5.58 -11.36 -0.46
N SER A 22 6.55 -10.59 -0.98
CA SER A 22 6.42 -9.14 -1.18
C SER A 22 5.41 -8.80 -2.28
N VAL A 23 5.47 -9.49 -3.43
CA VAL A 23 4.53 -9.26 -4.55
C VAL A 23 3.14 -9.82 -4.25
N CYS A 24 3.06 -11.00 -3.61
CA CYS A 24 1.78 -11.60 -3.23
C CYS A 24 1.20 -11.01 -1.95
N VAL A 25 1.91 -10.09 -1.30
CA VAL A 25 1.46 -9.39 -0.08
C VAL A 25 1.06 -10.39 1.02
N THR A 26 1.87 -11.44 1.22
CA THR A 26 1.53 -12.58 2.11
C THR A 26 1.98 -12.35 3.55
N GLY A 27 3.07 -11.59 3.75
CA GLY A 27 3.60 -11.28 5.08
C GLY A 27 4.45 -12.36 5.73
N LEU A 28 4.69 -13.47 5.05
CA LEU A 28 5.56 -14.53 5.57
C LEU A 28 7.02 -14.23 5.24
N SER A 29 7.92 -14.60 6.13
CA SER A 29 9.36 -14.37 5.98
C SER A 29 10.15 -15.57 6.47
N THR A 30 11.15 -15.99 5.69
CA THR A 30 12.13 -17.01 6.07
C THR A 30 13.35 -16.41 6.75
N VAL A 31 13.50 -15.08 6.68
CA VAL A 31 14.65 -14.35 7.19
C VAL A 31 14.20 -13.05 7.88
N VAL A 32 15.02 -12.55 8.80
CA VAL A 32 14.72 -11.28 9.50
C VAL A 32 14.96 -10.12 8.52
N MET A 33 13.88 -9.47 8.08
CA MET A 33 13.91 -8.42 7.05
C MET A 33 14.80 -7.23 7.42
N ALA A 34 14.85 -6.88 8.71
CA ALA A 34 15.64 -5.75 9.21
C ALA A 34 17.15 -5.94 9.02
N VAL A 35 17.65 -7.17 9.20
CA VAL A 35 19.08 -7.50 9.27
C VAL A 35 19.60 -8.03 7.95
N GLN A 36 18.82 -8.86 7.26
CA GLN A 36 19.27 -9.62 6.09
C GLN A 36 19.43 -8.74 4.83
N TRP A 37 18.63 -7.68 4.71
CA TRP A 37 18.58 -6.89 3.49
C TRP A 37 19.30 -5.54 3.64
N SER A 38 20.11 -5.21 2.63
CA SER A 38 20.74 -3.90 2.51
C SER A 38 19.67 -2.80 2.30
N PRO A 39 20.02 -1.50 2.45
CA PRO A 39 19.09 -0.42 2.12
C PRO A 39 18.50 -0.53 0.71
N ILE A 40 19.30 -0.98 -0.26
CA ILE A 40 18.85 -1.22 -1.64
C ILE A 40 17.85 -2.38 -1.66
N GLY A 41 18.15 -3.49 -0.96
CA GLY A 41 17.25 -4.63 -0.84
C GLY A 41 15.90 -4.25 -0.23
N LYS A 42 15.89 -3.45 0.83
CA LYS A 42 14.68 -2.91 1.47
C LYS A 42 13.87 -2.02 0.52
N ALA A 43 14.53 -1.20 -0.28
CA ALA A 43 13.86 -0.39 -1.30
C ALA A 43 13.23 -1.25 -2.40
N VAL A 44 13.91 -2.30 -2.85
CA VAL A 44 13.36 -3.27 -3.82
C VAL A 44 12.14 -3.98 -3.23
N ILE A 45 12.22 -4.47 -1.99
CA ILE A 45 11.10 -5.11 -1.29
C ILE A 45 9.90 -4.16 -1.20
N LEU A 46 10.13 -2.89 -0.84
CA LEU A 46 9.08 -1.88 -0.78
C LEU A 46 8.40 -1.67 -2.15
N CYS A 47 9.19 -1.60 -3.23
CA CYS A 47 8.65 -1.52 -4.59
C CYS A 47 7.82 -2.76 -4.95
N LEU A 48 8.26 -3.96 -4.57
CA LEU A 48 7.52 -5.19 -4.82
C LEU A 48 6.19 -5.23 -4.06
N ILE A 49 6.19 -4.81 -2.79
CA ILE A 49 4.97 -4.66 -1.98
C ILE A 49 4.00 -3.67 -2.65
N GLN A 50 4.50 -2.53 -3.11
CA GLN A 50 3.69 -1.51 -3.79
C GLN A 50 3.08 -2.03 -5.10
N ILE A 51 3.86 -2.80 -5.88
CA ILE A 51 3.38 -3.45 -7.10
C ILE A 51 2.26 -4.45 -6.78
N GLY A 52 2.46 -5.26 -5.74
CA GLY A 52 1.48 -6.25 -5.28
C GLY A 52 0.21 -5.62 -4.75
N GLY A 53 0.35 -4.64 -3.85
CA GLY A 53 -0.79 -3.99 -3.17
C GLY A 53 -1.67 -3.13 -4.07
N ILE A 54 -1.08 -2.40 -5.03
CA ILE A 54 -1.88 -1.67 -6.04
C ILE A 54 -2.54 -2.63 -7.02
N GLY A 55 -1.99 -3.82 -7.18
CA GLY A 55 -2.39 -4.80 -8.16
C GLY A 55 -1.69 -4.60 -9.52
N LEU A 56 -1.19 -5.70 -10.04
CA LEU A 56 -0.37 -5.72 -11.27
C LEU A 56 -1.08 -5.06 -12.47
N ILE A 57 -2.39 -5.27 -12.58
CA ILE A 57 -3.20 -4.71 -13.69
C ILE A 57 -3.29 -3.19 -13.59
N ALA A 58 -3.53 -2.65 -12.40
CA ALA A 58 -3.62 -1.21 -12.19
C ALA A 58 -2.27 -0.54 -12.45
N LEU A 59 -1.18 -1.14 -11.96
CA LEU A 59 0.17 -0.64 -12.16
C LEU A 59 0.58 -0.66 -13.65
N ALA A 60 0.34 -1.76 -14.36
CA ALA A 60 0.63 -1.87 -15.78
C ALA A 60 -0.10 -0.77 -16.58
N ASN A 61 -1.38 -0.53 -16.26
CA ASN A 61 -2.15 0.51 -16.93
C ASN A 61 -1.66 1.92 -16.57
N MET A 62 -1.22 2.14 -15.34
CA MET A 62 -0.61 3.41 -14.93
C MET A 62 0.68 3.69 -15.73
N ILE A 63 1.53 2.68 -15.94
CA ILE A 63 2.72 2.81 -16.78
C ILE A 63 2.33 3.18 -18.22
N PHE A 64 1.35 2.51 -18.83
CA PHE A 64 0.86 2.86 -20.17
C PHE A 64 0.33 4.29 -20.25
N ILE A 65 -0.41 4.75 -19.23
CA ILE A 65 -0.91 6.13 -19.15
C ILE A 65 0.25 7.12 -19.05
N SER A 66 1.24 6.82 -18.21
CA SER A 66 2.42 7.69 -18.02
C SER A 66 3.25 7.82 -19.29
N LEU A 67 3.38 6.75 -20.05
CA LEU A 67 4.06 6.73 -21.34
C LEU A 67 3.23 7.36 -22.48
N ARG A 68 2.09 7.99 -22.18
CA ARG A 68 1.15 8.57 -23.15
C ARG A 68 0.70 7.58 -24.24
N ARG A 69 0.81 6.27 -24.02
CA ARG A 69 0.33 5.24 -24.94
C ARG A 69 -1.18 5.05 -24.76
N LYS A 70 -1.88 4.86 -25.89
CA LYS A 70 -3.32 4.54 -25.88
C LYS A 70 -3.52 3.17 -25.26
N ILE A 71 -4.33 3.08 -24.20
CA ILE A 71 -4.73 1.79 -23.61
C ILE A 71 -5.63 1.08 -24.62
N SER A 72 -5.28 -0.16 -24.96
CA SER A 72 -6.06 -0.97 -25.89
C SER A 72 -7.46 -1.27 -25.32
N LEU A 73 -8.43 -1.51 -26.19
CA LEU A 73 -9.79 -1.86 -25.77
C LEU A 73 -9.84 -3.11 -24.90
N LYS A 74 -8.96 -4.08 -25.13
CA LYS A 74 -8.81 -5.29 -24.32
C LYS A 74 -8.42 -4.95 -22.88
N ASN A 75 -7.42 -4.09 -22.71
CA ASN A 75 -6.96 -3.68 -21.38
C ASN A 75 -8.02 -2.83 -20.64
N ARG A 76 -8.76 -1.98 -21.35
CA ARG A 76 -9.89 -1.23 -20.78
C ARG A 76 -10.98 -2.16 -20.25
N ARG A 77 -11.27 -3.25 -20.96
CA ARG A 77 -12.24 -4.26 -20.54
C ARG A 77 -11.79 -4.95 -19.26
N ILE A 78 -10.52 -5.37 -19.17
CA ILE A 78 -9.95 -6.00 -17.99
C ILE A 78 -10.04 -5.07 -16.77
N ILE A 79 -9.72 -3.77 -16.92
CA ILE A 79 -9.84 -2.80 -15.84
C ILE A 79 -11.31 -2.61 -15.44
N LYS A 80 -12.21 -2.48 -16.43
CA LYS A 80 -13.65 -2.38 -16.18
C LYS A 80 -14.14 -3.54 -15.32
N GLU A 81 -13.77 -4.76 -15.64
CA GLU A 81 -14.12 -5.97 -14.89
C GLU A 81 -13.46 -6.00 -13.52
N SER A 82 -12.17 -5.65 -13.42
CA SER A 82 -11.43 -5.63 -12.14
C SER A 82 -11.96 -4.60 -11.13
N TYR A 83 -12.48 -3.48 -11.61
CA TYR A 83 -13.04 -2.41 -10.77
C TYR A 83 -14.57 -2.35 -10.83
N ASN A 84 -15.23 -3.36 -11.42
CA ASN A 84 -16.69 -3.46 -11.52
C ASN A 84 -17.35 -2.14 -11.97
N LEU A 85 -16.80 -1.53 -13.03
CA LEU A 85 -17.28 -0.26 -13.57
C LEU A 85 -18.40 -0.50 -14.60
N ASP A 86 -19.44 0.32 -14.60
CA ASP A 86 -20.56 0.19 -15.53
C ASP A 86 -20.18 0.55 -16.96
N GLU A 87 -19.29 1.52 -17.16
CA GLU A 87 -18.89 2.03 -18.47
C GLU A 87 -17.38 1.90 -18.76
N MET A 88 -17.03 1.75 -20.04
CA MET A 88 -15.62 1.79 -20.48
C MET A 88 -15.04 3.21 -20.54
N GLY A 89 -15.91 4.22 -20.47
CA GLY A 89 -15.51 5.62 -20.40
C GLY A 89 -14.98 5.97 -19.01
N GLY A 90 -13.83 6.66 -18.95
CA GLY A 90 -13.29 7.11 -17.65
C GLY A 90 -12.36 6.15 -16.91
N VAL A 91 -12.16 4.92 -17.37
CA VAL A 91 -11.26 3.91 -16.77
C VAL A 91 -9.89 4.49 -16.41
N VAL A 92 -9.33 5.31 -17.30
CA VAL A 92 -8.02 5.99 -17.08
C VAL A 92 -8.08 6.95 -15.89
N ALA A 93 -9.18 7.70 -15.78
CA ALA A 93 -9.38 8.63 -14.67
C ALA A 93 -9.51 7.89 -13.34
N VAL A 94 -10.23 6.77 -13.33
CA VAL A 94 -10.38 5.90 -12.15
C VAL A 94 -9.02 5.37 -11.69
N VAL A 95 -8.23 4.75 -12.58
CA VAL A 95 -6.89 4.24 -12.22
C VAL A 95 -6.00 5.34 -11.65
N ARG A 96 -5.98 6.52 -12.30
CA ARG A 96 -5.19 7.66 -11.81
C ARG A 96 -5.65 8.13 -10.42
N SER A 97 -6.94 8.11 -10.18
CA SER A 97 -7.54 8.52 -8.91
C SER A 97 -7.21 7.51 -7.81
N VAL A 98 -7.34 6.22 -8.10
CA VAL A 98 -6.94 5.12 -7.19
C VAL A 98 -5.49 5.30 -6.74
N VAL A 99 -4.57 5.45 -7.69
CA VAL A 99 -3.15 5.62 -7.38
C VAL A 99 -2.89 6.86 -6.54
N LYS A 100 -3.55 7.99 -6.84
CA LYS A 100 -3.44 9.20 -6.00
C LYS A 100 -3.95 8.96 -4.57
N CYS A 101 -5.06 8.24 -4.41
CA CYS A 101 -5.60 7.91 -3.09
C CYS A 101 -4.67 6.99 -2.31
N VAL A 102 -4.04 5.99 -2.97
CA VAL A 102 -3.03 5.12 -2.36
C VAL A 102 -1.89 5.94 -1.78
N PHE A 103 -1.19 6.72 -2.63
CA PHE A 103 -0.06 7.51 -2.17
C PHE A 103 -0.43 8.57 -1.13
N LEU A 104 -1.65 9.11 -1.19
CA LEU A 104 -2.14 10.03 -0.17
C LEU A 104 -2.34 9.32 1.18
N ALA A 105 -2.99 8.16 1.19
CA ALA A 105 -3.21 7.39 2.41
C ALA A 105 -1.88 6.91 3.02
N GLU A 106 -0.98 6.38 2.19
CA GLU A 106 0.38 5.98 2.62
C GLU A 106 1.17 7.18 3.15
N GLY A 107 1.08 8.34 2.49
CA GLY A 107 1.73 9.57 2.95
C GLY A 107 1.21 10.03 4.31
N ILE A 108 -0.10 10.02 4.52
CA ILE A 108 -0.70 10.34 5.83
C ILE A 108 -0.23 9.33 6.89
N GLY A 109 -0.28 8.04 6.58
CA GLY A 109 0.21 6.98 7.48
C GLY A 109 1.69 7.15 7.83
N ALA A 110 2.54 7.44 6.84
CA ALA A 110 3.96 7.68 7.05
C ALA A 110 4.22 8.89 7.96
N VAL A 111 3.46 9.98 7.80
CA VAL A 111 3.57 11.15 8.70
C VAL A 111 3.16 10.78 10.12
N LEU A 112 2.05 10.05 10.31
CA LEU A 112 1.62 9.62 11.65
C LEU A 112 2.64 8.69 12.32
N TYR A 113 3.21 7.73 11.59
CA TYR A 113 4.27 6.88 12.10
C TYR A 113 5.57 7.65 12.38
N ALA A 114 5.90 8.65 11.58
CA ALA A 114 7.08 9.46 11.78
C ALA A 114 7.07 10.20 13.12
N PHE A 115 5.91 10.60 13.65
CA PHE A 115 5.80 11.18 14.99
C PHE A 115 6.25 10.23 16.09
N CYS A 116 6.13 8.91 15.89
CA CYS A 116 6.60 7.91 16.86
C CYS A 116 8.06 7.52 16.60
N PHE A 117 8.41 7.23 15.34
CA PHE A 117 9.68 6.60 15.00
C PHE A 117 10.84 7.58 14.84
N VAL A 118 10.59 8.83 14.46
CA VAL A 118 11.65 9.84 14.32
C VAL A 118 12.30 10.20 15.68
N PRO A 119 11.55 10.41 16.76
CA PRO A 119 12.14 10.65 18.07
C PRO A 119 12.96 9.45 18.59
N GLU A 120 12.57 8.22 18.25
CA GLU A 120 13.20 6.99 18.76
C GLU A 120 14.44 6.58 17.95
N PHE A 121 14.35 6.57 16.61
CA PHE A 121 15.42 6.08 15.72
C PHE A 121 16.22 7.19 15.04
N GLY A 122 15.86 8.45 15.26
CA GLY A 122 16.41 9.59 14.54
C GLY A 122 15.80 9.78 13.16
N ILE A 123 16.04 10.96 12.57
CA ILE A 123 15.32 11.40 11.34
C ILE A 123 15.46 10.39 10.18
N LYS A 124 16.69 9.97 9.86
CA LYS A 124 16.91 9.09 8.69
C LYS A 124 16.28 7.72 8.84
N LYS A 125 16.58 7.04 9.95
CA LYS A 125 16.05 5.68 10.21
C LYS A 125 14.54 5.73 10.49
N GLY A 126 14.09 6.68 11.31
CA GLY A 126 12.68 6.83 11.66
C GLY A 126 11.79 7.07 10.43
N LEU A 127 12.22 7.90 9.47
CA LEU A 127 11.47 8.10 8.22
C LEU A 127 11.43 6.83 7.37
N VAL A 128 12.53 6.07 7.27
CA VAL A 128 12.55 4.81 6.52
C VAL A 128 11.56 3.81 7.14
N HIS A 129 11.57 3.64 8.47
CA HIS A 129 10.62 2.78 9.17
C HIS A 129 9.18 3.25 8.97
N ALA A 130 8.92 4.55 9.06
CA ALA A 130 7.59 5.13 8.91
C ALA A 130 7.02 4.90 7.49
N ILE A 131 7.82 5.19 6.46
CA ILE A 131 7.39 4.99 5.06
C ILE A 131 7.20 3.50 4.77
N PHE A 132 8.15 2.67 5.19
CA PHE A 132 8.08 1.22 4.94
C PHE A 132 6.84 0.61 5.59
N LEU A 133 6.58 0.95 6.86
CA LEU A 133 5.43 0.44 7.58
C LEU A 133 4.11 0.96 7.02
N ALA A 134 4.05 2.24 6.59
CA ALA A 134 2.84 2.80 5.98
C ALA A 134 2.44 2.07 4.70
N VAL A 135 3.40 1.82 3.81
CA VAL A 135 3.18 1.05 2.58
C VAL A 135 2.81 -0.39 2.92
N SER A 136 3.54 -1.04 3.83
CA SER A 136 3.28 -2.41 4.25
C SER A 136 1.90 -2.59 4.86
N ALA A 137 1.48 -1.67 5.73
CA ALA A 137 0.16 -1.69 6.37
C ALA A 137 -0.96 -1.41 5.37
N PHE A 138 -0.79 -0.41 4.49
CA PHE A 138 -1.78 -0.09 3.47
C PHE A 138 -1.96 -1.23 2.45
N CYS A 139 -0.86 -1.83 2.00
CA CYS A 139 -0.90 -2.97 1.10
C CYS A 139 -1.31 -4.29 1.78
N ASN A 140 -1.49 -4.32 3.11
CA ASN A 140 -1.73 -5.53 3.92
C ASN A 140 -0.57 -6.56 3.82
N ALA A 141 0.66 -6.09 3.62
CA ALA A 141 1.81 -6.96 3.42
C ALA A 141 2.33 -7.61 4.72
N GLY A 142 2.15 -6.94 5.87
CA GLY A 142 2.60 -7.46 7.15
C GLY A 142 4.12 -7.60 7.30
N ILE A 143 4.89 -6.91 6.45
CA ILE A 143 6.36 -6.91 6.49
C ILE A 143 6.81 -5.62 7.16
N ASP A 144 7.73 -5.71 8.12
CA ASP A 144 8.32 -4.56 8.82
C ASP A 144 9.86 -4.63 8.91
N LEU A 145 10.45 -3.61 9.49
CA LEU A 145 11.91 -3.48 9.66
C LEU A 145 12.34 -3.44 11.13
N PHE A 146 11.49 -3.85 12.09
CA PHE A 146 11.77 -3.79 13.53
C PHE A 146 12.55 -4.99 14.08
N GLY A 147 12.89 -5.95 13.24
CA GLY A 147 13.66 -7.14 13.62
C GLY A 147 12.78 -8.32 14.03
N GLU A 148 13.26 -9.14 14.97
CA GLU A 148 12.59 -10.39 15.37
C GLU A 148 11.28 -10.14 16.13
N THR A 149 11.20 -9.04 16.85
CA THR A 149 10.02 -8.67 17.65
C THR A 149 8.91 -8.04 16.84
N SER A 150 9.18 -7.62 15.60
CA SER A 150 8.19 -6.95 14.75
C SER A 150 7.52 -5.78 15.47
N LEU A 151 6.26 -5.51 15.20
CA LEU A 151 5.46 -4.46 15.84
C LEU A 151 5.04 -4.75 17.29
N SER A 152 5.38 -5.91 17.86
CA SER A 152 4.98 -6.26 19.23
C SER A 152 5.50 -5.28 20.29
N VAL A 153 6.63 -4.61 20.01
CA VAL A 153 7.19 -3.56 20.87
C VAL A 153 6.23 -2.37 21.02
N TYR A 154 5.40 -2.11 20.00
CA TYR A 154 4.46 -0.98 19.96
C TYR A 154 3.03 -1.35 20.32
N VAL A 155 2.79 -2.53 20.91
CA VAL A 155 1.44 -3.01 21.28
C VAL A 155 0.69 -2.02 22.19
N SER A 156 1.41 -1.29 23.06
CA SER A 156 0.83 -0.28 23.96
C SER A 156 0.80 1.14 23.36
N ASN A 157 1.28 1.33 22.14
CA ASN A 157 1.28 2.65 21.52
C ASN A 157 -0.01 2.88 20.70
N PRO A 158 -0.95 3.73 21.18
CA PRO A 158 -2.23 3.90 20.53
C PRO A 158 -2.10 4.53 19.13
N LEU A 159 -1.11 5.43 18.92
CA LEU A 159 -0.94 6.09 17.63
C LEU A 159 -0.52 5.10 16.54
N VAL A 160 0.44 4.20 16.86
CA VAL A 160 0.88 3.15 15.91
C VAL A 160 -0.28 2.20 15.61
N ASN A 161 -1.00 1.75 16.64
CA ASN A 161 -2.11 0.81 16.47
C ASN A 161 -3.26 1.40 15.66
N ILE A 162 -3.72 2.61 16.00
CA ILE A 162 -4.82 3.28 15.27
C ILE A 162 -4.43 3.55 13.82
N THR A 163 -3.18 3.98 13.57
CA THR A 163 -2.69 4.22 12.20
C THR A 163 -2.66 2.92 11.41
N THR A 164 -2.13 1.84 11.99
CA THR A 164 -2.07 0.51 11.33
C THR A 164 -3.47 0.00 11.01
N ILE A 165 -4.37 -0.02 11.99
CA ILE A 165 -5.76 -0.47 11.81
C ILE A 165 -6.47 0.40 10.76
N GLY A 166 -6.28 1.72 10.82
CA GLY A 166 -6.86 2.65 9.87
C GLY A 166 -6.42 2.38 8.42
N LEU A 167 -5.11 2.19 8.20
CA LEU A 167 -4.57 1.88 6.87
C LEU A 167 -5.09 0.54 6.33
N ILE A 168 -5.12 -0.50 7.18
CA ILE A 168 -5.64 -1.83 6.82
C ILE A 168 -7.12 -1.75 6.43
N ILE A 169 -7.95 -1.07 7.22
CA ILE A 169 -9.38 -0.93 6.94
C ILE A 169 -9.59 -0.11 5.66
N VAL A 170 -8.89 1.01 5.52
CA VAL A 170 -9.01 1.88 4.34
C VAL A 170 -8.67 1.12 3.07
N SER A 171 -7.60 0.35 3.05
CA SER A 171 -7.20 -0.44 1.89
C SER A 171 -8.14 -1.62 1.64
N GLY A 172 -8.57 -2.31 2.70
CA GLY A 172 -9.41 -3.51 2.63
C GLY A 172 -10.84 -3.27 2.15
N LEU A 173 -11.41 -2.07 2.39
CA LEU A 173 -12.73 -1.71 1.89
C LEU A 173 -12.81 -1.57 0.36
N GLY A 174 -11.67 -1.37 -0.29
CA GLY A 174 -11.60 -1.17 -1.74
C GLY A 174 -12.02 0.23 -2.20
N PHE A 175 -11.45 0.65 -3.33
CA PHE A 175 -11.57 2.02 -3.84
C PHE A 175 -12.98 2.38 -4.30
N ILE A 176 -13.76 1.40 -4.76
CA ILE A 176 -15.14 1.61 -5.23
C ILE A 176 -16.03 2.06 -4.08
N VAL A 177 -15.90 1.39 -2.92
CA VAL A 177 -16.66 1.72 -1.70
C VAL A 177 -16.32 3.13 -1.23
N TRP A 178 -15.03 3.51 -1.25
CA TRP A 178 -14.59 4.87 -0.90
C TRP A 178 -15.17 5.92 -1.83
N TRP A 179 -15.26 5.62 -3.13
CA TRP A 179 -15.84 6.54 -4.12
C TRP A 179 -17.32 6.74 -3.89
N ASP A 180 -18.07 5.66 -3.69
CA ASP A 180 -19.50 5.71 -3.41
C ASP A 180 -19.78 6.43 -2.09
N LEU A 181 -19.00 6.14 -1.02
CA LEU A 181 -19.09 6.85 0.26
C LEU A 181 -18.83 8.34 0.11
N TRP A 182 -17.79 8.71 -0.65
CA TRP A 182 -17.44 10.11 -0.87
C TRP A 182 -18.49 10.87 -1.66
N ASP A 183 -19.06 10.25 -2.70
CA ASP A 183 -20.13 10.85 -3.48
C ASP A 183 -21.40 11.02 -2.65
N LYS A 184 -21.78 10.00 -1.90
CA LYS A 184 -22.91 10.06 -0.96
C LYS A 184 -22.70 11.11 0.13
N PHE A 185 -21.50 11.19 0.70
CA PHE A 185 -21.14 12.19 1.70
C PHE A 185 -21.22 13.61 1.14
N ARG A 186 -20.72 13.84 -0.09
CA ARG A 186 -20.89 15.12 -0.79
C ARG A 186 -22.35 15.50 -1.00
N LYS A 187 -23.19 14.55 -1.39
CA LYS A 187 -24.64 14.76 -1.57
C LYS A 187 -25.34 15.08 -0.26
N VAL A 188 -24.91 14.48 0.85
CA VAL A 188 -25.42 14.83 2.19
C VAL A 188 -25.00 16.26 2.58
N LEU A 189 -23.73 16.63 2.37
CA LEU A 189 -23.26 17.99 2.65
C LEU A 189 -23.98 19.05 1.81
N ARG A 190 -24.36 18.72 0.56
CA ARG A 190 -25.17 19.59 -0.31
C ARG A 190 -26.66 19.57 0.01
N LYS A 191 -27.07 18.87 1.09
CA LYS A 191 -28.49 18.66 1.48
C LYS A 191 -29.36 17.98 0.41
N GLU A 192 -28.74 17.34 -0.58
CA GLU A 192 -29.43 16.60 -1.64
C GLU A 192 -29.88 15.20 -1.19
N LEU A 193 -29.26 14.66 -0.13
CA LEU A 193 -29.57 13.36 0.47
C LEU A 193 -29.70 13.46 1.99
N SER A 194 -30.70 12.76 2.55
CA SER A 194 -30.82 12.59 4.00
C SER A 194 -29.73 11.63 4.51
N PRO A 195 -29.09 11.89 5.69
CA PRO A 195 -28.06 11.04 6.26
C PRO A 195 -28.48 9.56 6.42
N SER A 196 -29.77 9.33 6.66
CA SER A 196 -30.34 7.98 6.80
C SER A 196 -30.33 7.13 5.51
N ARG A 197 -30.10 7.75 4.34
CA ARG A 197 -30.08 7.08 3.04
C ARG A 197 -28.65 6.71 2.58
N VAL A 198 -27.62 7.12 3.31
CA VAL A 198 -26.22 6.88 2.94
C VAL A 198 -25.89 5.36 2.95
N PHE A 199 -26.49 4.62 3.87
CA PHE A 199 -26.29 3.18 4.07
C PHE A 199 -27.39 2.29 3.48
N ARG A 200 -28.34 2.85 2.74
CA ARG A 200 -29.34 2.04 2.02
C ARG A 200 -28.78 1.66 0.65
N VAL A 201 -28.44 0.40 0.50
CA VAL A 201 -28.11 -0.27 -0.77
C VAL A 201 -29.38 -0.49 -1.57
#